data_dcbb0020d625a7cd060589c8967b0545
#
_entry.id   dcbb0020d625a7cd060589c8967b0545
#
_cell.length_a   1.000
_cell.length_b   1.000
_cell.length_c   1.000
_cell.angle_alpha   90.00
_cell.angle_beta   90.00
_cell.angle_gamma   90.00
#
_symmetry.space_group_name_H-M   'P 1'
#
loop_
_entity.id
_entity.type
_entity.pdbx_description
1 polymer ?
#
loop_
_entity_poly.entity_id
_entity_poly.type
_entity_poly.pdbx_seq_one_letter_code
_entity_poly.pdbx_strand_id
1 'polypeptide(L)'
;MKEQLFCGIAYNVHDSSVSFAINNHVVLVLEAERIFRIKRKACNKNEMEYLIQYGLSYLKKSVNDVTYWAMTTLQNPLLQEKDIFNIETGLPKDPYWKEVDILGEKRNMLIVNHHLAHAATYLMSDFKDAVIVTCDGGGDYNSARNTSDCTAVYKGHGNDIGRINTDISSMINAKFYGACSYYLYNEIHSEGKMMALASYGAPREKMTEKLENVFLMLQTISYHDSADILKNLFPEIWRAEISISNKDIVDFSASVQKLFCDHRISDISNILKNINGESNNLVMAGGACLNLDVNTAILKSFPTMNHFVASCCDDTGQSLGAVCLLISKVLNIRPSVNLPYLGMGENRTIYNSDSIDKVVDVLLEDGVAILHNGQAEIGPRALGNRSLIARPDKIEVKKKLSEKIKQREDYRPIAPVTLEEKIHKYFIGPATSPFMLYKYDVIMSAQEKIRGGVHYDGSARVQTVNRKTNPFLYDLIKRFGDKTGIYVLLNTSLNLRGDPIANTIEDTLDIYNNIEGHKIMVYNGNIQ
;
A
#
# COMPACT_ATOMS: atom_id res chain seq x y z
N MET A 1 -26.00 24.96 -2.82
CA MET A 1 -25.07 25.13 -1.68
C MET A 1 -23.73 25.64 -2.24
N LYS A 2 -23.03 26.50 -1.51
CA LYS A 2 -21.69 26.96 -1.91
C LYS A 2 -20.75 25.75 -1.88
N GLU A 3 -19.88 25.64 -2.85
CA GLU A 3 -18.85 24.61 -2.90
C GLU A 3 -17.97 24.68 -1.65
N GLN A 4 -17.70 23.56 -1.00
CA GLN A 4 -16.84 23.43 0.17
C GLN A 4 -15.60 22.64 -0.21
N LEU A 5 -14.41 23.21 0.04
CA LEU A 5 -13.12 22.57 -0.21
C LEU A 5 -12.52 22.12 1.12
N PHE A 6 -12.17 20.84 1.19
CA PHE A 6 -11.54 20.17 2.32
C PHE A 6 -10.09 19.83 2.00
N CYS A 7 -9.20 20.00 2.98
CA CYS A 7 -7.78 19.64 2.86
C CYS A 7 -7.36 18.77 4.04
N GLY A 8 -6.82 17.59 3.76
CA GLY A 8 -6.22 16.69 4.72
C GLY A 8 -4.69 16.67 4.54
N ILE A 9 -3.93 16.75 5.62
CA ILE A 9 -2.47 16.85 5.61
C ILE A 9 -1.87 15.72 6.45
N ALA A 10 -0.93 14.98 5.86
CA ALA A 10 -0.04 14.09 6.58
C ALA A 10 1.39 14.67 6.53
N TYR A 11 1.76 15.36 7.62
CA TYR A 11 3.08 15.96 7.78
C TYR A 11 3.94 15.04 8.65
N ASN A 12 4.36 13.95 8.07
CA ASN A 12 5.00 12.82 8.74
C ASN A 12 6.52 12.82 8.54
N VAL A 13 7.22 12.00 9.33
CA VAL A 13 8.68 11.74 9.19
C VAL A 13 9.04 10.90 7.97
N HIS A 14 8.08 10.33 7.29
CA HIS A 14 8.15 9.70 5.97
C HIS A 14 6.76 9.70 5.33
N ASP A 15 6.68 9.45 4.03
CA ASP A 15 5.43 9.34 3.27
C ASP A 15 4.46 10.53 3.48
N SER A 16 5.02 11.76 3.54
CA SER A 16 4.21 12.97 3.64
C SER A 16 3.24 13.06 2.45
N SER A 17 2.02 13.53 2.71
CA SER A 17 0.98 13.62 1.67
C SER A 17 -0.06 14.70 1.97
N VAL A 18 -0.78 15.12 0.93
CA VAL A 18 -1.91 16.06 1.02
C VAL A 18 -3.07 15.53 0.19
N SER A 19 -4.29 15.63 0.71
CA SER A 19 -5.51 15.21 0.05
C SER A 19 -6.54 16.32 0.00
N PHE A 20 -7.26 16.41 -1.11
CA PHE A 20 -8.30 17.42 -1.31
C PHE A 20 -9.63 16.77 -1.67
N ALA A 21 -10.70 17.34 -1.13
CA ALA A 21 -12.06 16.96 -1.49
C ALA A 21 -12.94 18.20 -1.74
N ILE A 22 -13.82 18.08 -2.72
CA ILE A 22 -14.86 19.08 -3.03
C ILE A 22 -16.20 18.51 -2.57
N ASN A 23 -16.83 19.19 -1.62
CA ASN A 23 -17.98 18.67 -0.89
C ASN A 23 -17.62 17.31 -0.25
N ASN A 24 -18.31 16.23 -0.60
CA ASN A 24 -17.99 14.91 -0.09
C ASN A 24 -17.14 14.05 -1.05
N HIS A 25 -16.70 14.57 -2.19
CA HIS A 25 -15.93 13.83 -3.18
C HIS A 25 -14.43 14.12 -3.04
N VAL A 26 -13.63 13.10 -2.76
CA VAL A 26 -12.17 13.21 -2.84
C VAL A 26 -11.77 13.30 -4.29
N VAL A 27 -11.01 14.36 -4.63
CA VAL A 27 -10.66 14.70 -6.02
C VAL A 27 -9.17 14.58 -6.31
N LEU A 28 -8.30 14.70 -5.29
CA LEU A 28 -6.85 14.67 -5.47
C LEU A 28 -6.15 14.22 -4.20
N VAL A 29 -5.17 13.33 -4.38
CA VAL A 29 -4.18 12.95 -3.37
C VAL A 29 -2.79 13.14 -3.95
N LEU A 30 -1.92 13.86 -3.25
CA LEU A 30 -0.54 14.09 -3.62
C LEU A 30 0.38 13.41 -2.61
N GLU A 31 1.11 12.41 -3.06
CA GLU A 31 2.19 11.77 -2.30
C GLU A 31 3.47 12.56 -2.54
N ALA A 32 4.11 13.05 -1.47
CA ALA A 32 5.32 13.88 -1.57
C ALA A 32 6.44 13.16 -2.34
N GLU A 33 6.57 11.85 -2.18
CA GLU A 33 7.58 11.06 -2.90
C GLU A 33 7.47 11.23 -4.42
N ARG A 34 6.23 11.30 -4.95
CA ARG A 34 6.00 11.42 -6.40
C ARG A 34 6.23 12.83 -6.92
N ILE A 35 5.98 13.85 -6.08
CA ILE A 35 6.20 15.26 -6.45
C ILE A 35 7.69 15.62 -6.38
N PHE A 36 8.37 15.22 -5.29
CA PHE A 36 9.79 15.55 -5.08
C PHE A 36 10.75 14.49 -5.67
N ARG A 37 10.23 13.41 -6.24
CA ARG A 37 11.00 12.29 -6.80
C ARG A 37 11.97 11.63 -5.81
N ILE A 38 11.57 11.56 -4.54
CA ILE A 38 12.32 10.95 -3.45
C ILE A 38 11.42 9.96 -2.73
N LYS A 39 11.77 8.67 -2.75
CA LYS A 39 10.98 7.64 -2.05
C LYS A 39 10.80 7.96 -0.58
N ARG A 40 9.58 7.70 -0.08
CA ARG A 40 9.20 7.91 1.32
C ARG A 40 9.52 9.32 1.82
N LYS A 41 9.37 10.31 0.96
CA LYS A 41 9.71 11.70 1.24
C LYS A 41 9.04 12.20 2.53
N ALA A 42 9.87 12.54 3.53
CA ALA A 42 9.50 13.41 4.62
C ALA A 42 9.60 14.86 4.13
N CYS A 43 8.56 15.64 4.31
CA CYS A 43 8.60 17.07 4.01
C CYS A 43 9.16 17.85 5.21
N ASN A 44 9.90 18.93 4.96
CA ASN A 44 10.02 20.01 5.92
C ASN A 44 8.81 20.98 5.78
N LYS A 45 8.74 22.04 6.61
CA LYS A 45 7.59 22.97 6.59
C LYS A 45 7.38 23.61 5.22
N ASN A 46 8.45 24.12 4.60
CA ASN A 46 8.37 24.78 3.29
C ASN A 46 7.94 23.80 2.18
N GLU A 47 8.46 22.58 2.21
CA GLU A 47 8.07 21.53 1.26
C GLU A 47 6.61 21.11 1.43
N MET A 48 6.10 21.03 2.67
CA MET A 48 4.70 20.75 2.94
C MET A 48 3.80 21.90 2.45
N GLU A 49 4.17 23.13 2.73
CA GLU A 49 3.44 24.32 2.25
C GLU A 49 3.44 24.39 0.72
N TYR A 50 4.58 24.07 0.08
CA TYR A 50 4.66 23.92 -1.37
C TYR A 50 3.72 22.84 -1.90
N LEU A 51 3.70 21.65 -1.27
CA LEU A 51 2.84 20.54 -1.69
C LEU A 51 1.35 20.90 -1.62
N ILE A 52 0.93 21.63 -0.58
CA ILE A 52 -0.45 22.16 -0.45
C ILE A 52 -0.75 23.15 -1.58
N GLN A 53 0.12 24.14 -1.79
CA GLN A 53 -0.08 25.17 -2.83
C GLN A 53 -0.07 24.55 -4.24
N TYR A 54 0.80 23.57 -4.48
CA TYR A 54 0.87 22.83 -5.74
C TYR A 54 -0.46 22.10 -6.03
N GLY A 55 -1.03 21.40 -5.06
CA GLY A 55 -2.32 20.73 -5.20
C GLY A 55 -3.47 21.72 -5.44
N LEU A 56 -3.49 22.82 -4.71
CA LEU A 56 -4.50 23.87 -4.90
C LEU A 56 -4.40 24.48 -6.31
N SER A 57 -3.17 24.80 -6.76
CA SER A 57 -2.94 25.33 -8.12
C SER A 57 -3.42 24.34 -9.19
N TYR A 58 -3.13 23.03 -9.01
CA TYR A 58 -3.60 21.98 -9.92
C TYR A 58 -5.13 21.95 -9.99
N LEU A 59 -5.82 22.14 -8.87
CA LEU A 59 -7.28 22.22 -8.79
C LEU A 59 -7.83 23.60 -9.22
N LYS A 60 -6.99 24.55 -9.60
CA LYS A 60 -7.36 25.95 -9.91
C LYS A 60 -8.05 26.63 -8.72
N LYS A 61 -7.55 26.38 -7.52
CA LYS A 61 -8.00 26.92 -6.24
C LYS A 61 -6.87 27.67 -5.55
N SER A 62 -7.24 28.49 -4.56
CA SER A 62 -6.32 29.17 -3.66
C SER A 62 -6.45 28.65 -2.22
N VAL A 63 -5.53 29.02 -1.37
CA VAL A 63 -5.56 28.69 0.06
C VAL A 63 -6.82 29.22 0.74
N ASN A 64 -7.33 30.38 0.29
CA ASN A 64 -8.54 31.01 0.83
C ASN A 64 -9.84 30.30 0.43
N ASP A 65 -9.78 29.41 -0.58
CA ASP A 65 -10.94 28.59 -0.97
C ASP A 65 -11.12 27.38 -0.04
N VAL A 66 -10.09 26.99 0.72
CA VAL A 66 -10.16 25.85 1.63
C VAL A 66 -11.03 26.19 2.83
N THR A 67 -12.17 25.50 2.93
CA THR A 67 -13.17 25.72 3.98
C THR A 67 -12.79 25.01 5.27
N TYR A 68 -12.25 23.79 5.19
CA TYR A 68 -11.94 22.94 6.33
C TYR A 68 -10.60 22.23 6.18
N TRP A 69 -9.90 22.08 7.30
CA TRP A 69 -8.56 21.50 7.37
C TRP A 69 -8.51 20.36 8.37
N ALA A 70 -7.74 19.31 8.04
CA ALA A 70 -7.36 18.26 8.97
C ALA A 70 -5.87 17.95 8.88
N MET A 71 -5.30 17.44 9.96
CA MET A 71 -3.89 17.08 10.04
C MET A 71 -3.69 15.84 10.90
N THR A 72 -2.79 14.94 10.46
CA THR A 72 -2.42 13.76 11.23
C THR A 72 -1.32 14.03 12.24
N THR A 73 -1.20 13.15 13.25
CA THR A 73 -0.31 13.36 14.39
C THR A 73 1.09 12.78 14.22
N LEU A 74 1.32 11.77 13.37
CA LEU A 74 2.55 10.97 13.34
C LEU A 74 3.83 11.83 13.32
N GLN A 75 4.47 11.96 14.50
CA GLN A 75 5.69 12.74 14.71
C GLN A 75 5.65 14.11 14.01
N ASN A 76 4.47 14.72 13.97
CA ASN A 76 4.21 15.97 13.29
C ASN A 76 4.93 17.12 14.02
N PRO A 77 5.86 17.86 13.36
CA PRO A 77 6.66 18.88 14.01
C PRO A 77 5.87 20.12 14.45
N LEU A 78 4.61 20.28 14.01
CA LEU A 78 3.73 21.36 14.44
C LEU A 78 2.91 21.01 15.69
N LEU A 79 3.00 19.78 16.19
CA LEU A 79 2.27 19.27 17.35
C LEU A 79 3.22 18.89 18.47
N GLN A 80 2.76 19.06 19.72
CA GLN A 80 3.46 18.60 20.92
C GLN A 80 2.80 17.30 21.43
N GLU A 81 3.51 16.52 22.24
CA GLU A 81 3.01 15.25 22.80
C GLU A 81 1.66 15.41 23.52
N LYS A 82 1.48 16.52 24.27
CA LYS A 82 0.18 16.87 24.89
C LYS A 82 -0.96 17.11 23.90
N ASP A 83 -0.64 17.34 22.64
CA ASP A 83 -1.63 17.48 21.57
C ASP A 83 -2.07 16.12 21.02
N ILE A 84 -1.24 15.10 21.20
CA ILE A 84 -1.45 13.74 20.67
C ILE A 84 -2.12 12.85 21.73
N PHE A 85 -1.61 12.90 22.96
CA PHE A 85 -2.06 12.01 24.03
C PHE A 85 -2.84 12.74 25.11
N ASN A 86 -3.78 12.02 25.73
CA ASN A 86 -4.42 12.43 26.96
C ASN A 86 -3.41 12.20 28.12
N ILE A 87 -3.15 13.27 28.89
CA ILE A 87 -2.13 13.27 29.96
C ILE A 87 -2.50 12.26 31.07
N GLU A 88 -3.80 12.10 31.37
CA GLU A 88 -4.25 11.23 32.47
C GLU A 88 -4.22 9.76 32.09
N THR A 89 -4.66 9.41 30.87
CA THR A 89 -4.79 8.02 30.44
C THR A 89 -3.60 7.55 29.60
N GLY A 90 -2.82 8.47 29.03
CA GLY A 90 -1.75 8.19 28.07
C GLY A 90 -2.25 7.55 26.77
N LEU A 91 -3.55 7.56 26.51
CA LEU A 91 -4.14 7.10 25.25
C LEU A 91 -4.16 8.23 24.23
N PRO A 92 -4.07 7.91 22.92
CA PRO A 92 -4.27 8.91 21.86
C PRO A 92 -5.62 9.61 22.02
N LYS A 93 -5.64 10.92 21.80
CA LYS A 93 -6.86 11.71 21.86
C LYS A 93 -7.80 11.36 20.70
N ASP A 94 -9.09 11.47 20.97
CA ASP A 94 -10.10 11.56 19.92
C ASP A 94 -9.87 12.80 19.04
N PRO A 95 -10.39 12.83 17.80
CA PRO A 95 -10.21 13.98 16.92
C PRO A 95 -10.76 15.26 17.55
N TYR A 96 -9.95 16.31 17.55
CA TYR A 96 -10.30 17.60 18.14
C TYR A 96 -9.80 18.77 17.29
N TRP A 97 -10.43 19.94 17.44
CA TRP A 97 -10.05 21.14 16.71
C TRP A 97 -8.95 21.91 17.43
N LYS A 98 -7.94 22.34 16.66
CA LYS A 98 -6.80 23.14 17.15
C LYS A 98 -6.37 24.16 16.11
N GLU A 99 -5.97 25.37 16.58
CA GLU A 99 -5.28 26.33 15.74
C GLU A 99 -3.83 25.91 15.52
N VAL A 100 -3.42 25.82 14.26
CA VAL A 100 -2.06 25.48 13.82
C VAL A 100 -1.59 26.56 12.85
N ASP A 101 -0.32 27.00 13.01
CA ASP A 101 0.32 27.97 12.11
C ASP A 101 0.89 27.23 10.88
N ILE A 102 0.25 27.44 9.74
CA ILE A 102 0.68 26.90 8.45
C ILE A 102 0.34 27.90 7.34
N LEU A 103 1.18 28.00 6.32
CA LEU A 103 1.03 28.96 5.21
C LEU A 103 0.95 30.43 5.71
N GLY A 104 1.68 30.74 6.79
CA GLY A 104 1.77 32.08 7.37
C GLY A 104 0.54 32.56 8.12
N GLU A 105 -0.45 31.68 8.36
CA GLU A 105 -1.68 32.01 9.07
C GLU A 105 -2.08 30.90 10.06
N LYS A 106 -2.77 31.30 11.13
CA LYS A 106 -3.43 30.36 12.04
C LYS A 106 -4.69 29.79 11.42
N ARG A 107 -4.74 28.47 11.31
CA ARG A 107 -5.88 27.74 10.75
C ARG A 107 -6.46 26.77 11.75
N ASN A 108 -7.77 26.75 11.87
CA ASN A 108 -8.46 25.78 12.70
C ASN A 108 -8.48 24.42 12.00
N MET A 109 -7.77 23.44 12.57
CA MET A 109 -7.59 22.12 11.97
C MET A 109 -8.15 21.02 12.86
N LEU A 110 -8.80 20.03 12.24
CA LEU A 110 -9.12 18.77 12.90
C LEU A 110 -7.84 17.95 13.05
N ILE A 111 -7.38 17.74 14.28
CA ILE A 111 -6.22 16.88 14.57
C ILE A 111 -6.70 15.45 14.68
N VAL A 112 -6.07 14.57 13.90
CA VAL A 112 -6.44 13.15 13.76
C VAL A 112 -5.27 12.27 14.16
N ASN A 113 -5.47 11.38 15.13
CA ASN A 113 -4.45 10.41 15.52
C ASN A 113 -4.06 9.51 14.34
N HIS A 114 -2.78 9.12 14.27
CA HIS A 114 -2.19 8.28 13.23
C HIS A 114 -3.01 7.01 12.95
N HIS A 115 -3.27 6.19 13.96
CA HIS A 115 -4.03 4.95 13.77
C HIS A 115 -5.50 5.20 13.41
N LEU A 116 -6.09 6.30 13.84
CA LEU A 116 -7.44 6.66 13.44
C LEU A 116 -7.49 7.09 11.96
N ALA A 117 -6.44 7.76 11.46
CA ALA A 117 -6.33 8.05 10.03
C ALA A 117 -6.21 6.78 9.18
N HIS A 118 -5.47 5.77 9.64
CA HIS A 118 -5.50 4.44 9.03
C HIS A 118 -6.89 3.79 9.11
N ALA A 119 -7.55 3.84 10.26
CA ALA A 119 -8.86 3.27 10.47
C ALA A 119 -9.94 3.91 9.57
N ALA A 120 -9.73 5.17 9.16
CA ALA A 120 -10.62 5.88 8.25
C ALA A 120 -10.73 5.26 6.85
N THR A 121 -9.87 4.30 6.49
CA THR A 121 -10.05 3.46 5.30
C THR A 121 -11.38 2.70 5.31
N TYR A 122 -11.98 2.46 6.49
CA TYR A 122 -13.34 1.97 6.61
C TYR A 122 -14.35 2.84 5.85
N LEU A 123 -14.20 4.16 5.90
CA LEU A 123 -15.10 5.10 5.20
C LEU A 123 -14.99 5.01 3.67
N MET A 124 -13.93 4.36 3.15
CA MET A 124 -13.71 4.11 1.73
C MET A 124 -14.29 2.76 1.27
N SER A 125 -14.70 1.90 2.20
CA SER A 125 -15.36 0.62 1.91
C SER A 125 -16.86 0.80 1.71
N ASP A 126 -17.53 -0.23 1.17
CA ASP A 126 -19.00 -0.26 1.08
C ASP A 126 -19.66 -0.78 2.37
N PHE A 127 -18.90 -1.05 3.43
CA PHE A 127 -19.39 -1.62 4.67
C PHE A 127 -20.17 -0.60 5.51
N LYS A 128 -21.33 -0.97 6.02
CA LYS A 128 -22.13 -0.14 6.93
C LYS A 128 -21.64 -0.21 8.37
N ASP A 129 -21.01 -1.30 8.73
CA ASP A 129 -20.33 -1.56 10.00
C ASP A 129 -19.09 -2.42 9.75
N ALA A 130 -18.10 -2.34 10.62
CA ALA A 130 -16.91 -3.18 10.54
C ALA A 130 -16.15 -3.21 11.87
N VAL A 131 -15.45 -4.30 12.11
CA VAL A 131 -14.27 -4.32 12.99
C VAL A 131 -13.10 -3.80 12.18
N ILE A 132 -12.35 -2.86 12.72
CA ILE A 132 -11.21 -2.23 12.05
C ILE A 132 -9.96 -2.51 12.87
N VAL A 133 -8.95 -3.12 12.26
CA VAL A 133 -7.68 -3.42 12.91
C VAL A 133 -6.55 -2.72 12.16
N THR A 134 -5.87 -1.80 12.84
CA THR A 134 -4.68 -1.15 12.30
C THR A 134 -3.43 -1.82 12.86
N CYS A 135 -2.42 -2.01 12.01
CA CYS A 135 -1.13 -2.59 12.42
C CYS A 135 -0.01 -1.97 11.58
N ASP A 136 0.90 -1.28 12.25
CA ASP A 136 1.99 -0.59 11.61
C ASP A 136 3.34 -0.87 12.28
N GLY A 137 4.45 -0.43 11.65
CA GLY A 137 5.80 -0.49 12.20
C GLY A 137 6.07 0.57 13.27
N GLY A 138 5.28 1.59 13.31
CA GLY A 138 5.34 2.69 14.25
C GLY A 138 4.03 3.45 14.34
N GLY A 139 4.01 4.43 15.21
CA GLY A 139 2.90 5.35 15.41
C GLY A 139 3.40 6.49 16.29
N ASP A 140 2.48 7.23 16.88
CA ASP A 140 2.82 8.30 17.79
C ASP A 140 3.59 7.76 19.01
N TYR A 141 4.74 8.38 19.30
CA TYR A 141 5.56 8.01 20.45
C TYR A 141 5.05 8.67 21.74
N ASN A 142 4.81 7.87 22.75
CA ASN A 142 4.43 8.31 24.09
C ASN A 142 5.63 8.24 25.04
N SER A 143 6.19 9.38 25.43
CA SER A 143 7.38 9.46 26.27
C SER A 143 7.15 8.91 27.68
N ALA A 144 5.94 9.10 28.25
CA ALA A 144 5.61 8.61 29.58
C ALA A 144 5.54 7.08 29.66
N ARG A 145 5.23 6.42 28.54
CA ARG A 145 5.17 4.96 28.43
C ARG A 145 6.40 4.35 27.76
N ASN A 146 7.26 5.19 27.20
CA ASN A 146 8.43 4.78 26.40
C ASN A 146 8.06 3.80 25.27
N THR A 147 6.90 4.00 24.61
CA THR A 147 6.37 3.12 23.55
C THR A 147 5.77 3.92 22.42
N SER A 148 5.79 3.35 21.21
CA SER A 148 5.00 3.82 20.09
C SER A 148 3.70 3.01 19.99
N ASP A 149 2.62 3.67 19.61
CA ASP A 149 1.35 3.01 19.30
C ASP A 149 1.48 2.34 17.91
N CYS A 150 1.58 1.01 17.86
CA CYS A 150 1.81 0.28 16.61
C CYS A 150 0.59 -0.53 16.14
N THR A 151 -0.42 -0.67 17.00
CA THR A 151 -1.65 -1.43 16.72
C THR A 151 -2.81 -0.75 17.43
N ALA A 152 -3.97 -0.69 16.78
CA ALA A 152 -5.20 -0.23 17.40
C ALA A 152 -6.41 -0.96 16.81
N VAL A 153 -7.49 -1.01 17.59
CA VAL A 153 -8.75 -1.64 17.19
C VAL A 153 -9.86 -0.62 17.27
N TYR A 154 -10.68 -0.58 16.22
CA TYR A 154 -11.82 0.34 16.14
C TYR A 154 -13.08 -0.41 15.69
N LYS A 155 -14.22 0.20 15.95
CA LYS A 155 -15.52 -0.17 15.39
C LYS A 155 -16.00 0.95 14.49
N GLY A 156 -16.29 0.61 13.24
CA GLY A 156 -16.97 1.48 12.29
C GLY A 156 -18.47 1.23 12.34
N HIS A 157 -19.28 2.29 12.36
CA HIS A 157 -20.74 2.21 12.22
C HIS A 157 -21.25 3.44 11.49
N GLY A 158 -21.90 3.26 10.32
CA GLY A 158 -22.33 4.38 9.48
C GLY A 158 -21.15 5.27 9.10
N ASN A 159 -21.15 6.51 9.58
CA ASN A 159 -20.09 7.50 9.35
C ASN A 159 -19.11 7.61 10.51
N ASP A 160 -19.34 6.91 11.60
CA ASP A 160 -18.56 7.01 12.83
C ASP A 160 -17.51 5.91 12.96
N ILE A 161 -16.38 6.25 13.59
CA ILE A 161 -15.31 5.33 13.95
C ILE A 161 -14.96 5.56 15.41
N GLY A 162 -15.18 4.57 16.25
CA GLY A 162 -14.86 4.60 17.68
C GLY A 162 -13.73 3.63 18.02
N ARG A 163 -12.77 4.06 18.85
CA ARG A 163 -11.71 3.17 19.34
C ARG A 163 -12.28 2.16 20.34
N ILE A 164 -11.85 0.92 20.22
CA ILE A 164 -12.14 -0.15 21.17
C ILE A 164 -10.94 -0.30 22.10
N ASN A 165 -11.18 -0.17 23.42
CA ASN A 165 -10.18 -0.46 24.42
C ASN A 165 -10.04 -1.98 24.57
N THR A 166 -8.97 -2.54 24.02
CA THR A 166 -8.60 -3.94 24.16
C THR A 166 -7.11 -4.01 24.49
N ASP A 167 -6.70 -5.07 25.20
CA ASP A 167 -5.29 -5.30 25.44
C ASP A 167 -4.60 -5.73 24.15
N ILE A 168 -3.70 -4.89 23.68
CA ILE A 168 -2.88 -5.10 22.48
C ILE A 168 -1.40 -5.32 22.80
N SER A 169 -1.04 -5.36 24.08
CA SER A 169 0.37 -5.38 24.53
C SER A 169 1.14 -6.63 24.09
N SER A 170 0.45 -7.75 23.92
CA SER A 170 1.02 -9.02 23.47
C SER A 170 0.87 -9.25 21.96
N MET A 171 0.21 -8.33 21.22
CA MET A 171 -0.01 -8.49 19.79
C MET A 171 1.25 -8.24 18.99
N ILE A 172 1.43 -9.03 17.92
CA ILE A 172 2.53 -8.81 16.99
C ILE A 172 2.25 -7.60 16.10
N ASN A 173 3.25 -6.77 15.90
CA ASN A 173 3.14 -5.61 15.02
C ASN A 173 4.18 -5.64 13.89
N ALA A 174 4.06 -4.72 12.93
CA ALA A 174 4.92 -4.69 11.75
C ALA A 174 6.39 -4.37 12.09
N LYS A 175 6.69 -3.77 13.25
CA LYS A 175 8.06 -3.48 13.67
C LYS A 175 8.89 -4.75 13.88
N PHE A 176 8.28 -5.85 14.36
CA PHE A 176 8.94 -7.16 14.42
C PHE A 176 9.43 -7.59 13.03
N TYR A 177 8.55 -7.52 12.03
CA TYR A 177 8.88 -7.91 10.66
C TYR A 177 9.95 -6.99 10.06
N GLY A 178 9.84 -5.68 10.31
CA GLY A 178 10.84 -4.68 9.94
C GLY A 178 12.20 -4.92 10.58
N ALA A 179 12.26 -5.29 11.87
CA ALA A 179 13.49 -5.61 12.58
C ALA A 179 14.21 -6.83 11.97
N CYS A 180 13.47 -7.89 11.66
CA CYS A 180 14.02 -9.08 10.98
C CYS A 180 14.51 -8.75 9.55
N SER A 181 13.77 -7.90 8.84
CA SER A 181 14.18 -7.42 7.52
C SER A 181 15.46 -6.57 7.59
N TYR A 182 15.53 -5.64 8.56
CA TYR A 182 16.71 -4.81 8.79
C TYR A 182 17.95 -5.66 9.13
N TYR A 183 17.76 -6.71 9.93
CA TYR A 183 18.83 -7.65 10.24
C TYR A 183 19.45 -8.32 9.00
N LEU A 184 18.61 -8.69 8.01
CA LEU A 184 19.07 -9.28 6.75
C LEU A 184 19.77 -8.28 5.84
N TYR A 185 19.16 -7.12 5.62
CA TYR A 185 19.56 -6.19 4.56
C TYR A 185 20.40 -5.01 5.05
N ASN A 186 20.45 -4.76 6.37
CA ASN A 186 20.98 -3.55 6.99
C ASN A 186 20.42 -2.27 6.34
N GLU A 187 19.17 -2.34 5.92
CA GLU A 187 18.44 -1.29 5.24
C GLU A 187 16.99 -1.29 5.74
N ILE A 188 16.51 -0.13 6.19
CA ILE A 188 15.09 0.04 6.54
C ILE A 188 14.22 -0.07 5.29
N HIS A 189 12.96 -0.51 5.46
CA HIS A 189 11.98 -0.67 4.37
C HIS A 189 12.34 -1.76 3.34
N SER A 190 13.02 -2.81 3.78
CA SER A 190 13.35 -4.00 2.96
C SER A 190 12.36 -5.16 3.15
N GLU A 191 11.25 -4.96 3.86
CA GLU A 191 10.25 -5.98 4.21
C GLU A 191 9.72 -6.72 2.96
N GLY A 192 9.48 -5.98 1.88
CA GLY A 192 9.04 -6.57 0.61
C GLY A 192 10.10 -7.46 -0.07
N LYS A 193 11.41 -7.23 0.19
CA LYS A 193 12.50 -8.11 -0.27
C LYS A 193 12.49 -9.41 0.53
N MET A 194 12.39 -9.33 1.87
CA MET A 194 12.32 -10.50 2.76
C MET A 194 11.07 -11.35 2.49
N MET A 195 9.91 -10.72 2.28
CA MET A 195 8.68 -11.42 1.90
C MET A 195 8.85 -12.22 0.59
N ALA A 196 9.57 -11.67 -0.40
CA ALA A 196 9.84 -12.39 -1.63
C ALA A 196 10.80 -13.57 -1.42
N LEU A 197 11.83 -13.43 -0.56
CA LEU A 197 12.73 -14.53 -0.20
C LEU A 197 12.05 -15.66 0.54
N ALA A 198 11.05 -15.36 1.37
CA ALA A 198 10.31 -16.36 2.14
C ALA A 198 9.67 -17.44 1.24
N SER A 199 9.32 -17.11 -0.01
CA SER A 199 8.76 -18.07 -0.97
C SER A 199 9.75 -19.13 -1.47
N TYR A 200 11.05 -18.96 -1.23
CA TYR A 200 12.11 -19.91 -1.59
C TYR A 200 12.52 -20.82 -0.43
N GLY A 201 12.09 -20.50 0.79
CA GLY A 201 12.44 -21.22 2.02
C GLY A 201 11.30 -22.07 2.57
N ALA A 202 11.64 -22.82 3.62
CA ALA A 202 10.68 -23.52 4.46
C ALA A 202 10.90 -23.10 5.93
N PRO A 203 9.84 -22.84 6.69
CA PRO A 203 10.01 -22.47 8.10
C PRO A 203 10.64 -23.63 8.88
N ARG A 204 11.65 -23.30 9.72
CA ARG A 204 12.33 -24.24 10.61
C ARG A 204 11.84 -24.06 12.04
N GLU A 205 11.37 -25.12 12.68
CA GLU A 205 10.85 -25.10 14.04
C GLU A 205 11.80 -24.39 15.03
N LYS A 206 13.10 -24.79 15.05
CA LYS A 206 14.10 -24.17 15.92
C LYS A 206 14.32 -22.67 15.68
N MET A 207 14.18 -22.20 14.42
CA MET A 207 14.25 -20.77 14.11
C MET A 207 13.01 -20.05 14.61
N THR A 208 11.83 -20.63 14.38
CA THR A 208 10.55 -20.10 14.83
C THR A 208 10.52 -19.99 16.36
N GLU A 209 10.95 -21.03 17.09
CA GLU A 209 11.05 -21.00 18.56
C GLU A 209 11.99 -19.90 19.09
N LYS A 210 13.16 -19.73 18.47
CA LYS A 210 14.08 -18.66 18.85
C LYS A 210 13.46 -17.27 18.64
N LEU A 211 12.76 -17.07 17.51
CA LEU A 211 12.08 -15.82 17.20
C LEU A 211 10.91 -15.56 18.14
N GLU A 212 10.13 -16.61 18.47
CA GLU A 212 9.03 -16.56 19.43
C GLU A 212 9.47 -16.04 20.79
N ASN A 213 10.64 -16.46 21.26
CA ASN A 213 11.18 -16.03 22.56
C ASN A 213 11.59 -14.55 22.61
N VAL A 214 11.73 -13.88 21.48
CA VAL A 214 12.25 -12.50 21.40
C VAL A 214 11.31 -11.52 20.68
N PHE A 215 10.21 -11.97 20.06
CA PHE A 215 9.41 -11.09 19.18
C PHE A 215 8.84 -9.86 19.91
N LEU A 216 8.37 -10.02 21.15
CA LEU A 216 7.86 -8.90 21.97
C LEU A 216 8.95 -7.85 22.21
N MET A 217 10.19 -8.29 22.45
CA MET A 217 11.32 -7.38 22.64
C MET A 217 11.71 -6.69 21.34
N LEU A 218 11.80 -7.43 20.24
CA LEU A 218 12.19 -6.87 18.92
C LEU A 218 11.25 -5.78 18.42
N GLN A 219 9.98 -5.80 18.82
CA GLN A 219 9.03 -4.78 18.42
C GLN A 219 8.99 -3.54 19.32
N THR A 220 9.77 -3.52 20.41
CA THR A 220 9.83 -2.39 21.37
C THR A 220 11.13 -1.60 21.30
N ILE A 221 12.21 -2.18 20.79
CA ILE A 221 13.55 -1.58 20.71
C ILE A 221 13.85 -1.05 19.30
N SER A 222 14.99 -0.37 19.14
CA SER A 222 15.42 0.11 17.81
C SER A 222 15.75 -1.04 16.86
N TYR A 223 15.72 -0.79 15.55
CA TYR A 223 16.15 -1.79 14.56
C TYR A 223 17.61 -2.20 14.72
N HIS A 224 18.46 -1.27 15.13
CA HIS A 224 19.88 -1.54 15.39
C HIS A 224 20.05 -2.52 16.57
N ASP A 225 19.40 -2.24 17.72
CA ASP A 225 19.45 -3.12 18.88
C ASP A 225 18.82 -4.50 18.57
N SER A 226 17.75 -4.51 17.78
CA SER A 226 17.14 -5.75 17.30
C SER A 226 18.11 -6.59 16.44
N ALA A 227 18.90 -5.93 15.58
CA ALA A 227 19.90 -6.62 14.76
C ALA A 227 21.01 -7.25 15.61
N ASP A 228 21.44 -6.60 16.70
CA ASP A 228 22.44 -7.17 17.63
C ASP A 228 21.91 -8.41 18.36
N ILE A 229 20.65 -8.43 18.75
CA ILE A 229 20.00 -9.60 19.35
C ILE A 229 19.93 -10.74 18.31
N LEU A 230 19.45 -10.44 17.11
CA LEU A 230 19.32 -11.43 16.04
C LEU A 230 20.66 -11.98 15.59
N LYS A 231 21.73 -11.18 15.59
CA LYS A 231 23.12 -11.62 15.35
C LYS A 231 23.60 -12.67 16.34
N ASN A 232 23.24 -12.52 17.62
CA ASN A 232 23.58 -13.50 18.63
C ASN A 232 22.77 -14.81 18.50
N LEU A 233 21.52 -14.71 18.04
CA LEU A 233 20.63 -15.87 17.85
C LEU A 233 20.92 -16.64 16.56
N PHE A 234 21.34 -15.94 15.50
CA PHE A 234 21.55 -16.46 14.13
C PHE A 234 22.86 -15.94 13.52
N PRO A 235 24.02 -16.19 14.15
CA PRO A 235 25.31 -15.64 13.70
C PRO A 235 25.68 -16.07 12.28
N GLU A 236 25.18 -17.24 11.82
CA GLU A 236 25.40 -17.79 10.50
C GLU A 236 24.73 -16.99 9.37
N ILE A 237 23.71 -16.20 9.71
CA ILE A 237 22.95 -15.36 8.75
C ILE A 237 23.55 -13.95 8.67
N TRP A 238 24.16 -13.48 9.76
CA TRP A 238 24.65 -12.10 9.84
C TRP A 238 25.67 -11.79 8.75
N ARG A 239 25.35 -10.82 7.88
CA ARG A 239 26.17 -10.41 6.72
C ARG A 239 26.46 -11.53 5.72
N ALA A 240 25.72 -12.62 5.76
CA ALA A 240 25.79 -13.63 4.71
C ALA A 240 25.29 -13.05 3.38
N GLU A 241 25.79 -13.59 2.27
CA GLU A 241 25.31 -13.18 0.95
C GLU A 241 23.82 -13.47 0.79
N ILE A 242 23.04 -12.44 0.44
CA ILE A 242 21.61 -12.57 0.19
C ILE A 242 21.41 -13.25 -1.16
N SER A 243 21.12 -14.54 -1.11
CA SER A 243 20.89 -15.36 -2.29
C SER A 243 19.79 -16.39 -2.02
N ILE A 244 19.01 -16.72 -3.06
CA ILE A 244 18.01 -17.80 -3.01
C ILE A 244 18.66 -19.18 -2.82
N SER A 245 19.94 -19.34 -3.13
CA SER A 245 20.71 -20.56 -2.87
C SER A 245 21.18 -20.67 -1.42
N ASN A 246 21.17 -19.59 -0.65
CA ASN A 246 21.52 -19.62 0.76
C ASN A 246 20.32 -20.12 1.59
N LYS A 247 20.36 -21.41 1.93
CA LYS A 247 19.25 -22.09 2.61
C LYS A 247 18.91 -21.49 3.97
N ASP A 248 19.89 -20.96 4.71
CA ASP A 248 19.65 -20.38 6.03
C ASP A 248 18.92 -19.04 5.92
N ILE A 249 19.24 -18.22 4.92
CA ILE A 249 18.58 -16.93 4.67
C ILE A 249 17.13 -17.13 4.22
N VAL A 250 16.86 -18.02 3.27
CA VAL A 250 15.49 -18.22 2.79
C VAL A 250 14.62 -18.90 3.85
N ASP A 251 15.17 -19.83 4.63
CA ASP A 251 14.44 -20.50 5.71
C ASP A 251 14.20 -19.56 6.92
N PHE A 252 15.13 -18.67 7.22
CA PHE A 252 14.92 -17.61 8.19
C PHE A 252 13.75 -16.71 7.75
N SER A 253 13.78 -16.24 6.51
CA SER A 253 12.71 -15.41 5.94
C SER A 253 11.35 -16.12 5.99
N ALA A 254 11.31 -17.42 5.67
CA ALA A 254 10.10 -18.24 5.76
C ALA A 254 9.63 -18.45 7.21
N SER A 255 10.57 -18.60 8.16
CA SER A 255 10.24 -18.74 9.60
C SER A 255 9.66 -17.44 10.18
N VAL A 256 10.24 -16.29 9.84
CA VAL A 256 9.69 -14.97 10.20
C VAL A 256 8.29 -14.78 9.60
N GLN A 257 8.12 -15.10 8.32
CA GLN A 257 6.83 -14.98 7.63
C GLN A 257 5.75 -15.85 8.28
N LYS A 258 6.09 -17.10 8.60
CA LYS A 258 5.17 -18.02 9.29
C LYS A 258 4.76 -17.48 10.66
N LEU A 259 5.73 -17.11 11.48
CA LEU A 259 5.49 -16.57 12.83
C LEU A 259 4.57 -15.33 12.75
N PHE A 260 4.87 -14.41 11.86
CA PHE A 260 4.08 -13.20 11.67
C PHE A 260 2.65 -13.51 11.25
N CYS A 261 2.42 -14.44 10.32
CA CYS A 261 1.09 -14.88 9.92
C CYS A 261 0.31 -15.52 11.07
N ASP A 262 0.93 -16.46 11.80
CA ASP A 262 0.29 -17.21 12.88
C ASP A 262 -0.17 -16.27 14.01
N HIS A 263 0.69 -15.35 14.44
CA HIS A 263 0.35 -14.35 15.45
C HIS A 263 -0.74 -13.40 14.97
N ARG A 264 -0.67 -12.88 13.73
CA ARG A 264 -1.72 -11.98 13.21
C ARG A 264 -3.08 -12.65 13.15
N ILE A 265 -3.16 -13.94 12.78
CA ILE A 265 -4.41 -14.72 12.83
C ILE A 265 -4.91 -14.85 14.26
N SER A 266 -4.02 -15.19 15.20
CA SER A 266 -4.36 -15.31 16.63
C SER A 266 -4.87 -14.00 17.20
N ASP A 267 -4.19 -12.90 16.93
CA ASP A 267 -4.56 -11.56 17.38
C ASP A 267 -5.96 -11.17 16.89
N ILE A 268 -6.25 -11.35 15.60
CA ILE A 268 -7.56 -11.05 15.03
C ILE A 268 -8.63 -11.99 15.61
N SER A 269 -8.32 -13.28 15.79
CA SER A 269 -9.24 -14.21 16.44
C SER A 269 -9.63 -13.75 17.86
N ASN A 270 -8.65 -13.29 18.64
CA ASN A 270 -8.88 -12.80 19.99
C ASN A 270 -9.68 -11.49 19.99
N ILE A 271 -9.38 -10.56 19.07
CA ILE A 271 -10.16 -9.33 18.89
C ILE A 271 -11.62 -9.66 18.59
N LEU A 272 -11.87 -10.52 17.60
CA LEU A 272 -13.22 -10.88 17.18
C LEU A 272 -14.03 -11.59 18.27
N LYS A 273 -13.39 -12.45 19.09
CA LYS A 273 -14.02 -13.08 20.26
C LYS A 273 -14.43 -12.05 21.31
N ASN A 274 -13.56 -11.06 21.58
CA ASN A 274 -13.81 -10.04 22.61
C ASN A 274 -14.89 -9.02 22.21
N ILE A 275 -15.15 -8.85 20.90
CA ILE A 275 -16.17 -7.94 20.37
C ILE A 275 -17.54 -8.64 20.20
N ASN A 276 -17.68 -9.92 20.61
CA ASN A 276 -18.93 -10.69 20.55
C ASN A 276 -19.61 -10.79 19.17
N GLY A 277 -18.82 -10.78 18.07
CA GLY A 277 -19.35 -11.04 16.72
C GLY A 277 -20.29 -9.95 16.16
N GLU A 278 -20.15 -8.72 16.59
CA GLU A 278 -21.04 -7.60 16.23
C GLU A 278 -20.98 -7.19 14.73
N SER A 279 -20.03 -7.67 13.96
CA SER A 279 -19.93 -7.40 12.51
C SER A 279 -19.28 -8.56 11.77
N ASN A 280 -19.77 -8.82 10.56
CA ASN A 280 -19.17 -9.76 9.61
C ASN A 280 -18.16 -9.10 8.65
N ASN A 281 -17.77 -7.84 8.91
CA ASN A 281 -16.87 -7.10 8.06
C ASN A 281 -15.59 -6.77 8.84
N LEU A 282 -14.44 -7.04 8.22
CA LEU A 282 -13.11 -6.74 8.74
C LEU A 282 -12.39 -5.77 7.80
N VAL A 283 -12.01 -4.62 8.33
CA VAL A 283 -11.15 -3.65 7.65
C VAL A 283 -9.76 -3.71 8.27
N MET A 284 -8.74 -3.85 7.45
CA MET A 284 -7.35 -3.88 7.90
C MET A 284 -6.57 -2.73 7.25
N ALA A 285 -5.74 -2.03 8.04
CA ALA A 285 -4.91 -0.92 7.60
C ALA A 285 -3.58 -0.86 8.37
N GLY A 286 -2.67 0.02 7.95
CA GLY A 286 -1.29 0.12 8.42
C GLY A 286 -0.33 -0.66 7.52
N GLY A 287 0.96 -0.38 7.61
CA GLY A 287 2.01 -0.94 6.76
C GLY A 287 2.09 -2.48 6.76
N ALA A 288 1.65 -3.15 7.86
CA ALA A 288 1.54 -4.61 7.91
C ALA A 288 0.65 -5.19 6.81
N CYS A 289 -0.35 -4.42 6.35
CA CYS A 289 -1.29 -4.85 5.31
C CYS A 289 -0.68 -4.86 3.89
N LEU A 290 0.56 -4.42 3.73
CA LEU A 290 1.34 -4.65 2.50
C LEU A 290 1.88 -6.10 2.42
N ASN A 291 1.79 -6.88 3.51
CA ASN A 291 2.18 -8.28 3.54
C ASN A 291 1.04 -9.17 3.01
N LEU A 292 1.23 -9.67 1.80
CA LEU A 292 0.23 -10.46 1.07
C LEU A 292 -0.11 -11.79 1.73
N ASP A 293 0.91 -12.44 2.32
CA ASP A 293 0.76 -13.73 2.99
C ASP A 293 -0.13 -13.58 4.23
N VAL A 294 0.09 -12.51 5.01
CA VAL A 294 -0.74 -12.18 6.17
C VAL A 294 -2.18 -11.93 5.77
N ASN A 295 -2.42 -11.05 4.78
CA ASN A 295 -3.78 -10.73 4.34
C ASN A 295 -4.52 -11.99 3.84
N THR A 296 -3.81 -12.84 3.09
CA THR A 296 -4.37 -14.07 2.54
C THR A 296 -4.61 -15.12 3.63
N ALA A 297 -3.70 -15.23 4.60
CA ALA A 297 -3.85 -16.14 5.74
C ALA A 297 -5.06 -15.74 6.61
N ILE A 298 -5.24 -14.45 6.88
CA ILE A 298 -6.41 -13.93 7.61
C ILE A 298 -7.70 -14.22 6.85
N LEU A 299 -7.74 -13.91 5.53
CA LEU A 299 -8.91 -14.19 4.71
C LEU A 299 -9.28 -15.68 4.70
N LYS A 300 -8.29 -16.58 4.59
CA LYS A 300 -8.50 -18.03 4.66
C LYS A 300 -8.98 -18.51 6.04
N SER A 301 -8.52 -17.85 7.12
CA SER A 301 -8.88 -18.21 8.50
C SER A 301 -10.27 -17.72 8.91
N PHE A 302 -10.78 -16.67 8.27
CA PHE A 302 -12.10 -16.09 8.55
C PHE A 302 -12.95 -16.01 7.27
N PRO A 303 -13.29 -17.15 6.65
CA PRO A 303 -13.92 -17.21 5.32
C PRO A 303 -15.35 -16.68 5.27
N THR A 304 -16.01 -16.53 6.43
CA THR A 304 -17.37 -15.97 6.54
C THR A 304 -17.38 -14.45 6.69
N MET A 305 -16.22 -13.83 6.89
CA MET A 305 -16.11 -12.39 6.99
C MET A 305 -15.82 -11.76 5.62
N ASN A 306 -16.38 -10.58 5.38
CA ASN A 306 -15.97 -9.74 4.29
C ASN A 306 -14.71 -8.96 4.70
N HIS A 307 -13.74 -8.86 3.81
CA HIS A 307 -12.45 -8.21 4.07
C HIS A 307 -12.26 -6.99 3.18
N PHE A 308 -11.71 -5.93 3.73
CA PHE A 308 -11.30 -4.76 2.96
C PHE A 308 -9.92 -4.26 3.40
N VAL A 309 -9.05 -4.03 2.42
CA VAL A 309 -7.75 -3.37 2.57
C VAL A 309 -7.62 -2.37 1.43
N ALA A 310 -7.42 -1.09 1.74
CA ALA A 310 -7.29 -0.03 0.75
C ALA A 310 -5.95 -0.09 -0.01
N SER A 311 -5.89 0.46 -1.23
CA SER A 311 -4.66 0.53 -2.03
C SER A 311 -3.53 1.30 -1.33
N CYS A 312 -3.90 2.29 -0.51
CA CYS A 312 -3.04 3.13 0.31
C CYS A 312 -3.18 2.78 1.80
N CYS A 313 -3.08 1.49 2.13
CA CYS A 313 -3.23 1.02 3.51
C CYS A 313 -2.09 1.43 4.44
N ASP A 314 -0.94 1.83 3.90
CA ASP A 314 0.22 2.35 4.61
C ASP A 314 0.13 3.88 4.84
N ASP A 315 1.23 4.51 5.28
CA ASP A 315 1.25 5.95 5.60
C ASP A 315 0.98 6.88 4.41
N THR A 316 1.11 6.39 3.18
CA THR A 316 0.72 7.17 1.99
C THR A 316 -0.78 7.54 2.00
N GLY A 317 -1.62 6.78 2.70
CA GLY A 317 -3.06 7.02 2.86
C GLY A 317 -3.46 7.93 4.01
N GLN A 318 -2.52 8.42 4.82
CA GLN A 318 -2.81 9.18 6.04
C GLN A 318 -3.58 10.48 5.79
N SER A 319 -3.18 11.28 4.81
CA SER A 319 -3.89 12.52 4.46
C SER A 319 -5.29 12.25 3.92
N LEU A 320 -5.46 11.14 3.18
CA LEU A 320 -6.76 10.69 2.69
C LEU A 320 -7.67 10.26 3.84
N GLY A 321 -7.14 9.52 4.81
CA GLY A 321 -7.87 9.16 6.02
C GLY A 321 -8.33 10.40 6.80
N ALA A 322 -7.43 11.38 6.97
CA ALA A 322 -7.74 12.63 7.65
C ALA A 322 -8.86 13.43 6.96
N VAL A 323 -8.82 13.56 5.62
CA VAL A 323 -9.87 14.28 4.88
C VAL A 323 -11.21 13.53 4.89
N CYS A 324 -11.18 12.19 4.86
CA CYS A 324 -12.40 11.38 4.98
C CYS A 324 -13.08 11.56 6.34
N LEU A 325 -12.32 11.56 7.43
CA LEU A 325 -12.83 11.85 8.78
C LEU A 325 -13.36 13.28 8.90
N LEU A 326 -12.66 14.24 8.31
CA LEU A 326 -13.07 15.63 8.30
C LEU A 326 -14.43 15.81 7.61
N ILE A 327 -14.63 15.21 6.44
CA ILE A 327 -15.90 15.20 5.72
C ILE A 327 -17.00 14.57 6.58
N SER A 328 -16.72 13.36 7.12
CA SER A 328 -17.67 12.66 7.98
C SER A 328 -18.10 13.50 9.17
N LYS A 329 -17.13 14.16 9.84
CA LYS A 329 -17.41 14.97 11.04
C LYS A 329 -18.14 16.27 10.74
N VAL A 330 -17.84 16.92 9.61
CA VAL A 330 -18.42 18.23 9.25
C VAL A 330 -19.77 18.09 8.57
N LEU A 331 -19.89 17.16 7.63
CA LEU A 331 -21.10 17.00 6.83
C LEU A 331 -22.04 15.91 7.34
N ASN A 332 -21.60 15.07 8.27
CA ASN A 332 -22.31 13.88 8.76
C ASN A 332 -22.74 12.91 7.64
N ILE A 333 -21.89 12.77 6.61
CA ILE A 333 -22.09 11.84 5.49
C ILE A 333 -20.79 11.09 5.19
N ARG A 334 -20.87 9.95 4.52
CA ARG A 334 -19.69 9.25 4.05
C ARG A 334 -19.02 10.01 2.91
N PRO A 335 -17.67 10.09 2.88
CA PRO A 335 -16.93 10.58 1.72
C PRO A 335 -17.14 9.65 0.53
N SER A 336 -17.12 10.22 -0.66
CA SER A 336 -17.08 9.49 -1.93
C SER A 336 -15.62 9.40 -2.39
N VAL A 337 -15.09 8.18 -2.45
CA VAL A 337 -13.66 7.92 -2.73
C VAL A 337 -13.56 6.89 -3.85
N ASN A 338 -12.96 7.26 -4.96
CA ASN A 338 -12.79 6.38 -6.14
C ASN A 338 -11.39 5.74 -6.14
N LEU A 339 -11.12 4.79 -5.22
CA LEU A 339 -9.87 4.05 -5.21
C LEU A 339 -9.69 3.23 -6.49
N PRO A 340 -8.44 3.10 -6.98
CA PRO A 340 -7.20 3.68 -6.45
C PRO A 340 -6.79 4.99 -7.15
N TYR A 341 -7.55 5.49 -8.13
CA TYR A 341 -7.13 6.54 -9.06
C TYR A 341 -7.52 7.94 -8.56
N LEU A 342 -6.69 8.50 -7.68
CA LEU A 342 -6.88 9.80 -7.03
C LEU A 342 -5.66 10.72 -7.14
N GLY A 343 -4.57 10.27 -7.76
CA GLY A 343 -3.40 11.09 -8.01
C GLY A 343 -3.59 12.07 -9.18
N MET A 344 -2.51 12.69 -9.60
CA MET A 344 -2.54 13.63 -10.75
C MET A 344 -2.85 12.90 -12.07
N GLY A 345 -3.50 13.60 -12.98
CA GLY A 345 -3.89 13.12 -14.31
C GLY A 345 -5.33 13.51 -14.67
N GLU A 346 -5.76 13.14 -15.85
CA GLU A 346 -7.11 13.42 -16.33
C GLU A 346 -8.10 12.39 -15.77
N ASN A 347 -9.33 12.83 -15.43
CA ASN A 347 -10.36 11.94 -14.90
C ASN A 347 -10.88 10.89 -15.90
N ARG A 348 -10.60 11.05 -17.18
CA ARG A 348 -11.08 10.16 -18.24
C ARG A 348 -9.96 9.89 -19.24
N THR A 349 -9.75 8.61 -19.54
CA THR A 349 -8.93 8.16 -20.66
C THR A 349 -9.86 7.91 -21.85
N ILE A 350 -9.69 8.70 -22.93
CA ILE A 350 -10.40 8.51 -24.20
C ILE A 350 -9.43 7.78 -25.13
N TYR A 351 -9.80 6.60 -25.61
CA TYR A 351 -8.97 5.80 -26.51
C TYR A 351 -9.82 5.17 -27.61
N ASN A 352 -9.16 4.80 -28.70
CA ASN A 352 -9.76 4.03 -29.79
C ASN A 352 -9.25 2.57 -29.79
N SER A 353 -9.90 1.72 -30.56
CA SER A 353 -9.51 0.32 -30.73
C SER A 353 -8.11 0.16 -31.31
N ASP A 354 -7.70 1.08 -32.20
CA ASP A 354 -6.42 1.02 -32.90
C ASP A 354 -5.25 1.20 -31.95
N SER A 355 -5.40 2.04 -30.90
CA SER A 355 -4.41 2.15 -29.85
C SER A 355 -4.21 0.82 -29.10
N ILE A 356 -5.31 0.13 -28.78
CA ILE A 356 -5.26 -1.19 -28.13
C ILE A 356 -4.58 -2.21 -29.04
N ASP A 357 -4.95 -2.26 -30.34
CA ASP A 357 -4.38 -3.21 -31.28
C ASP A 357 -2.87 -3.03 -31.44
N LYS A 358 -2.39 -1.80 -31.58
CA LYS A 358 -0.95 -1.49 -31.68
C LYS A 358 -0.20 -1.91 -30.42
N VAL A 359 -0.77 -1.67 -29.23
CA VAL A 359 -0.16 -2.13 -27.97
C VAL A 359 -0.08 -3.65 -27.94
N VAL A 360 -1.15 -4.36 -28.32
CA VAL A 360 -1.17 -5.82 -28.36
C VAL A 360 -0.12 -6.36 -29.34
N ASP A 361 0.03 -5.75 -30.51
CA ASP A 361 1.03 -6.19 -31.50
C ASP A 361 2.45 -6.06 -30.93
N VAL A 362 2.78 -4.95 -30.26
CA VAL A 362 4.07 -4.79 -29.56
C VAL A 362 4.28 -5.85 -28.47
N LEU A 363 3.23 -6.16 -27.70
CA LEU A 363 3.33 -7.20 -26.67
C LEU A 363 3.54 -8.59 -27.28
N LEU A 364 2.94 -8.89 -28.43
CA LEU A 364 3.13 -10.16 -29.14
C LEU A 364 4.56 -10.32 -29.68
N GLU A 365 5.23 -9.22 -30.00
CA GLU A 365 6.63 -9.15 -30.43
C GLU A 365 7.63 -9.01 -29.25
N ASP A 366 7.23 -9.44 -28.04
CA ASP A 366 8.04 -9.41 -26.82
C ASP A 366 8.45 -7.99 -26.35
N GLY A 367 7.71 -7.00 -26.81
CA GLY A 367 7.88 -5.61 -26.41
C GLY A 367 7.26 -5.30 -25.03
N VAL A 368 7.43 -4.05 -24.61
CA VAL A 368 6.90 -3.51 -23.34
C VAL A 368 6.01 -2.32 -23.63
N ALA A 369 4.81 -2.32 -23.06
CA ALA A 369 3.93 -1.16 -23.09
C ALA A 369 4.12 -0.31 -21.82
N ILE A 370 4.26 0.98 -22.02
CA ILE A 370 4.43 2.00 -21.00
C ILE A 370 3.11 2.76 -20.91
N LEU A 371 2.39 2.60 -19.81
CA LEU A 371 1.08 3.20 -19.61
C LEU A 371 1.17 4.41 -18.70
N HIS A 372 0.78 5.58 -19.22
CA HIS A 372 0.51 6.80 -18.48
C HIS A 372 -0.89 7.28 -18.83
N ASN A 373 -1.88 6.72 -18.14
CA ASN A 373 -3.30 6.96 -18.44
C ASN A 373 -4.02 7.57 -17.24
N GLY A 374 -4.94 8.49 -17.50
CA GLY A 374 -5.83 9.03 -16.48
C GLY A 374 -5.15 9.51 -15.19
N GLN A 375 -5.92 9.59 -14.11
CA GLN A 375 -5.35 9.87 -12.79
C GLN A 375 -4.45 8.72 -12.32
N ALA A 376 -3.31 9.09 -11.70
CA ALA A 376 -2.41 8.11 -11.11
C ALA A 376 -3.10 7.35 -9.97
N GLU A 377 -2.76 6.08 -9.81
CA GLU A 377 -3.09 5.31 -8.63
C GLU A 377 -2.37 5.87 -7.39
N ILE A 378 -2.99 5.78 -6.22
CA ILE A 378 -2.40 6.12 -4.93
C ILE A 378 -1.96 4.85 -4.18
N GLY A 379 -0.91 5.00 -3.35
CA GLY A 379 -0.27 3.89 -2.66
C GLY A 379 0.94 3.30 -3.40
N PRO A 380 1.61 2.29 -2.82
CA PRO A 380 2.93 1.84 -3.28
C PRO A 380 2.88 0.91 -4.50
N ARG A 381 1.70 0.61 -5.06
CA ARG A 381 1.53 -0.32 -6.17
C ARG A 381 1.07 0.39 -7.43
N ALA A 382 1.67 0.04 -8.58
CA ALA A 382 1.15 0.42 -9.89
C ALA A 382 -0.04 -0.49 -10.25
N LEU A 383 -1.16 0.12 -10.61
CA LEU A 383 -2.43 -0.58 -10.81
C LEU A 383 -3.00 -0.37 -12.22
N GLY A 384 -2.16 0.06 -13.17
CA GLY A 384 -2.50 0.11 -14.58
C GLY A 384 -2.46 1.51 -15.22
N ASN A 385 -2.40 2.59 -14.42
CA ASN A 385 -2.33 3.95 -14.94
C ASN A 385 -0.89 4.50 -14.99
N ARG A 386 0.00 4.03 -14.13
CA ARG A 386 1.44 4.30 -14.14
C ARG A 386 2.20 2.98 -14.13
N SER A 387 2.13 2.25 -15.26
CA SER A 387 2.52 0.85 -15.33
C SER A 387 3.41 0.53 -16.52
N LEU A 388 4.30 -0.45 -16.34
CA LEU A 388 4.95 -1.21 -17.41
C LEU A 388 4.19 -2.53 -17.56
N ILE A 389 3.72 -2.80 -18.77
CA ILE A 389 2.91 -3.97 -19.12
C ILE A 389 3.68 -4.85 -20.10
N ALA A 390 3.62 -6.17 -19.91
CA ALA A 390 4.23 -7.12 -20.82
C ALA A 390 3.45 -8.44 -20.88
N ARG A 391 3.77 -9.29 -21.87
CA ARG A 391 3.19 -10.63 -21.99
C ARG A 391 3.68 -11.57 -20.87
N PRO A 392 2.83 -12.53 -20.40
CA PRO A 392 3.15 -13.33 -19.22
C PRO A 392 3.82 -14.67 -19.53
N ASP A 393 3.73 -15.17 -20.77
CA ASP A 393 4.05 -16.54 -21.16
C ASP A 393 5.53 -16.77 -21.50
N LYS A 394 6.36 -15.71 -21.50
CA LYS A 394 7.80 -15.77 -21.78
C LYS A 394 8.64 -15.33 -20.60
N ILE A 395 9.52 -16.22 -20.14
CA ILE A 395 10.41 -15.94 -19.02
C ILE A 395 11.47 -14.88 -19.36
N GLU A 396 11.86 -14.80 -20.64
CA GLU A 396 12.82 -13.83 -21.16
C GLU A 396 12.28 -12.39 -21.02
N VAL A 397 10.98 -12.21 -21.21
CA VAL A 397 10.30 -10.91 -21.02
C VAL A 397 10.27 -10.54 -19.54
N LYS A 398 9.99 -11.50 -18.63
CA LYS A 398 10.12 -11.28 -17.18
C LYS A 398 11.54 -10.84 -16.82
N LYS A 399 12.56 -11.53 -17.32
CA LYS A 399 13.98 -11.19 -17.06
C LYS A 399 14.31 -9.80 -17.58
N LYS A 400 13.88 -9.46 -18.82
CA LYS A 400 14.05 -8.10 -19.36
C LYS A 400 13.45 -7.04 -18.43
N LEU A 401 12.22 -7.24 -17.94
CA LEU A 401 11.59 -6.30 -17.00
C LEU A 401 12.34 -6.21 -15.67
N SER A 402 12.70 -7.34 -15.05
CA SER A 402 13.32 -7.37 -13.72
C SER A 402 14.77 -6.92 -13.74
N GLU A 403 15.60 -7.48 -14.62
CA GLU A 403 17.06 -7.30 -14.61
C GLU A 403 17.47 -6.04 -15.37
N LYS A 404 16.95 -5.85 -16.61
CA LYS A 404 17.39 -4.74 -17.48
C LYS A 404 16.67 -3.43 -17.17
N ILE A 405 15.35 -3.46 -16.99
CA ILE A 405 14.56 -2.24 -16.79
C ILE A 405 14.53 -1.86 -15.31
N LYS A 406 14.15 -2.79 -14.43
CA LYS A 406 14.03 -2.52 -13.00
C LYS A 406 15.35 -2.65 -12.23
N GLN A 407 16.37 -3.29 -12.80
CA GLN A 407 17.68 -3.53 -12.20
C GLN A 407 17.58 -3.97 -10.73
N ARG A 408 16.72 -4.95 -10.48
CA ARG A 408 16.42 -5.47 -9.15
C ARG A 408 16.71 -6.96 -9.05
N GLU A 409 16.67 -7.45 -7.84
CA GLU A 409 16.91 -8.85 -7.51
C GLU A 409 15.94 -9.74 -8.32
N ASP A 410 16.46 -10.83 -8.91
CA ASP A 410 15.75 -11.75 -9.81
C ASP A 410 14.61 -12.54 -9.11
N TYR A 411 14.77 -12.78 -7.79
CA TYR A 411 13.75 -13.44 -6.97
C TYR A 411 12.49 -12.60 -6.73
N ARG A 412 12.54 -11.29 -7.02
CA ARG A 412 11.36 -10.43 -6.85
C ARG A 412 10.34 -10.68 -7.97
N PRO A 413 9.10 -10.99 -7.61
CA PRO A 413 8.08 -11.31 -8.61
C PRO A 413 7.61 -10.09 -9.39
N ILE A 414 7.07 -10.35 -10.59
CA ILE A 414 6.25 -9.39 -11.34
C ILE A 414 4.78 -9.83 -11.23
N ALA A 415 3.89 -8.88 -10.94
CA ALA A 415 2.51 -9.18 -10.70
C ALA A 415 1.77 -9.51 -12.01
N PRO A 416 1.01 -10.61 -12.09
CA PRO A 416 0.03 -10.78 -13.15
C PRO A 416 -1.20 -9.89 -12.91
N VAL A 417 -1.75 -9.33 -13.98
CA VAL A 417 -3.03 -8.65 -14.02
C VAL A 417 -3.99 -9.39 -14.93
N THR A 418 -5.22 -9.61 -14.48
CA THR A 418 -6.25 -10.36 -15.22
C THR A 418 -7.62 -9.69 -15.14
N LEU A 419 -8.53 -10.07 -16.03
CA LEU A 419 -9.94 -9.67 -15.94
C LEU A 419 -10.58 -10.31 -14.70
N GLU A 420 -11.39 -9.54 -13.99
CA GLU A 420 -12.06 -9.99 -12.76
C GLU A 420 -12.88 -11.27 -13.01
N GLU A 421 -13.64 -11.33 -14.09
CA GLU A 421 -14.45 -12.49 -14.48
C GLU A 421 -13.62 -13.69 -15.01
N LYS A 422 -12.31 -13.54 -15.20
CA LYS A 422 -11.40 -14.61 -15.66
C LYS A 422 -10.45 -15.11 -14.58
N ILE A 423 -10.48 -14.55 -13.38
CA ILE A 423 -9.49 -14.85 -12.33
C ILE A 423 -9.41 -16.35 -12.01
N HIS A 424 -10.55 -17.01 -11.86
CA HIS A 424 -10.61 -18.44 -11.52
C HIS A 424 -10.21 -19.40 -12.66
N LYS A 425 -9.95 -18.87 -13.86
CA LYS A 425 -9.31 -19.63 -14.96
C LYS A 425 -7.83 -19.89 -14.69
N TYR A 426 -7.18 -19.03 -13.91
CA TYR A 426 -5.73 -19.02 -13.72
C TYR A 426 -5.32 -19.17 -12.25
N PHE A 427 -6.17 -18.73 -11.30
CA PHE A 427 -5.81 -18.56 -9.91
C PHE A 427 -6.87 -19.09 -8.95
N ILE A 428 -6.39 -19.62 -7.81
CA ILE A 428 -7.21 -20.03 -6.66
C ILE A 428 -7.01 -19.00 -5.56
N GLY A 429 -8.08 -18.34 -5.15
CA GLY A 429 -8.04 -17.27 -4.14
C GLY A 429 -9.32 -16.44 -4.15
N PRO A 430 -9.31 -15.22 -3.60
CA PRO A 430 -10.46 -14.32 -3.60
C PRO A 430 -11.00 -14.04 -5.00
N ALA A 431 -12.30 -13.71 -5.10
CA ALA A 431 -12.93 -13.39 -6.38
C ALA A 431 -12.38 -12.08 -6.98
N THR A 432 -11.90 -11.15 -6.14
CA THR A 432 -11.35 -9.86 -6.57
C THR A 432 -10.08 -9.52 -5.81
N SER A 433 -9.16 -8.83 -6.49
CA SER A 433 -7.91 -8.28 -5.93
C SER A 433 -7.52 -7.01 -6.69
N PRO A 434 -8.29 -5.92 -6.60
CA PRO A 434 -8.04 -4.73 -7.41
C PRO A 434 -6.72 -4.02 -7.05
N PHE A 435 -6.18 -4.24 -5.84
CA PHE A 435 -5.04 -3.49 -5.28
C PHE A 435 -3.77 -4.32 -5.11
N MET A 436 -3.69 -5.56 -5.62
CA MET A 436 -2.52 -6.45 -5.46
C MET A 436 -2.17 -6.75 -3.99
N LEU A 437 -3.15 -6.91 -3.11
CA LEU A 437 -2.95 -7.09 -1.67
C LEU A 437 -3.21 -8.51 -1.17
N TYR A 438 -3.40 -9.48 -2.09
CA TYR A 438 -3.59 -10.90 -1.79
C TYR A 438 -2.67 -11.77 -2.63
N LYS A 439 -2.26 -12.90 -2.04
CA LYS A 439 -1.53 -13.98 -2.71
C LYS A 439 -2.52 -15.04 -3.19
N TYR A 440 -2.29 -15.56 -4.38
CA TYR A 440 -3.08 -16.60 -5.03
C TYR A 440 -2.23 -17.81 -5.34
N ASP A 441 -2.81 -19.00 -5.25
CA ASP A 441 -2.19 -20.19 -5.80
C ASP A 441 -2.47 -20.25 -7.31
N VAL A 442 -1.45 -20.48 -8.13
CA VAL A 442 -1.60 -20.58 -9.59
C VAL A 442 -2.04 -21.99 -9.95
N ILE A 443 -3.14 -22.11 -10.71
CA ILE A 443 -3.63 -23.41 -11.19
C ILE A 443 -2.54 -24.09 -12.03
N MET A 444 -2.23 -25.35 -11.77
CA MET A 444 -1.13 -26.08 -12.40
C MET A 444 -1.18 -26.04 -13.93
N SER A 445 -2.35 -26.18 -14.54
CA SER A 445 -2.53 -26.09 -15.99
C SER A 445 -2.35 -24.68 -16.57
N ALA A 446 -2.31 -23.65 -15.72
CA ALA A 446 -2.08 -22.28 -16.11
C ALA A 446 -0.61 -21.83 -15.94
N GLN A 447 0.20 -22.51 -15.12
CA GLN A 447 1.55 -22.09 -14.76
C GLN A 447 2.43 -21.81 -15.98
N GLU A 448 2.47 -22.70 -16.96
CA GLU A 448 3.25 -22.51 -18.19
C GLU A 448 2.75 -21.34 -19.04
N LYS A 449 1.45 -21.09 -19.06
CA LYS A 449 0.84 -20.00 -19.83
C LYS A 449 1.13 -18.61 -19.26
N ILE A 450 1.43 -18.54 -17.97
CA ILE A 450 1.65 -17.26 -17.26
C ILE A 450 2.94 -17.28 -16.43
N ARG A 451 3.93 -18.12 -16.81
CA ARG A 451 5.15 -18.40 -16.05
C ARG A 451 5.96 -17.16 -15.64
N GLY A 452 5.83 -16.05 -16.37
CA GLY A 452 6.44 -14.77 -16.01
C GLY A 452 5.87 -14.14 -14.73
N GLY A 453 4.62 -14.45 -14.37
CA GLY A 453 3.93 -13.97 -13.17
C GLY A 453 3.87 -14.97 -12.02
N VAL A 454 4.47 -16.17 -12.16
CA VAL A 454 4.46 -17.23 -11.16
C VAL A 454 5.70 -17.13 -10.27
N HIS A 455 5.51 -17.19 -8.95
CA HIS A 455 6.58 -17.26 -7.96
C HIS A 455 7.14 -18.67 -7.88
N TYR A 456 8.28 -18.83 -7.19
CA TYR A 456 8.95 -20.12 -7.01
C TYR A 456 8.06 -21.16 -6.30
N ASP A 457 7.24 -20.71 -5.36
CA ASP A 457 6.30 -21.55 -4.60
C ASP A 457 4.98 -21.85 -5.34
N GLY A 458 4.89 -21.51 -6.63
CA GLY A 458 3.67 -21.70 -7.43
C GLY A 458 2.57 -20.67 -7.17
N SER A 459 2.84 -19.64 -6.39
CA SER A 459 1.90 -18.55 -6.10
C SER A 459 2.07 -17.35 -7.01
N ALA A 460 1.17 -16.36 -6.89
CA ALA A 460 1.25 -15.09 -7.57
C ALA A 460 0.59 -13.95 -6.78
N ARG A 461 1.09 -12.71 -6.95
CA ARG A 461 0.47 -11.48 -6.47
C ARG A 461 -0.42 -10.90 -7.56
N VAL A 462 -1.69 -11.22 -7.53
CA VAL A 462 -2.62 -10.94 -8.62
C VAL A 462 -3.28 -9.57 -8.48
N GLN A 463 -3.40 -8.86 -9.61
CA GLN A 463 -4.35 -7.76 -9.77
C GLN A 463 -5.54 -8.23 -10.59
N THR A 464 -6.76 -7.90 -10.15
CA THR A 464 -7.96 -7.98 -10.99
C THR A 464 -8.35 -6.61 -11.48
N VAL A 465 -8.87 -6.55 -12.71
CA VAL A 465 -9.42 -5.34 -13.30
C VAL A 465 -10.79 -5.61 -13.90
N ASN A 466 -11.70 -4.68 -13.71
CA ASN A 466 -12.99 -4.66 -14.39
C ASN A 466 -13.12 -3.40 -15.28
N ARG A 467 -14.06 -3.44 -16.21
CA ARG A 467 -14.23 -2.38 -17.22
C ARG A 467 -14.69 -1.04 -16.63
N LYS A 468 -15.31 -1.06 -15.44
CA LYS A 468 -15.79 0.15 -14.78
C LYS A 468 -14.64 0.96 -14.16
N THR A 469 -13.66 0.27 -13.57
CA THR A 469 -12.55 0.91 -12.83
C THR A 469 -11.39 1.30 -13.74
N ASN A 470 -11.03 0.45 -14.73
CA ASN A 470 -9.97 0.76 -15.69
C ASN A 470 -10.32 0.19 -17.08
N PRO A 471 -11.08 0.94 -17.89
CA PRO A 471 -11.56 0.46 -19.18
C PRO A 471 -10.43 0.18 -20.19
N PHE A 472 -9.36 1.00 -20.19
CA PHE A 472 -8.23 0.80 -21.11
C PHE A 472 -7.49 -0.50 -20.82
N LEU A 473 -7.10 -0.74 -19.57
CA LEU A 473 -6.39 -1.96 -19.18
C LEU A 473 -7.27 -3.20 -19.34
N TYR A 474 -8.56 -3.08 -19.05
CA TYR A 474 -9.54 -4.14 -19.28
C TYR A 474 -9.59 -4.54 -20.77
N ASP A 475 -9.78 -3.56 -21.67
CA ASP A 475 -9.88 -3.83 -23.11
C ASP A 475 -8.54 -4.32 -23.67
N LEU A 476 -7.40 -3.85 -23.16
CA LEU A 476 -6.07 -4.35 -23.52
C LEU A 476 -5.90 -5.84 -23.17
N ILE A 477 -6.22 -6.24 -21.92
CA ILE A 477 -6.14 -7.65 -21.51
C ILE A 477 -7.11 -8.51 -22.31
N LYS A 478 -8.33 -8.01 -22.52
CA LYS A 478 -9.35 -8.70 -23.33
C LYS A 478 -8.86 -8.93 -24.75
N ARG A 479 -8.34 -7.91 -25.43
CA ARG A 479 -7.85 -8.01 -26.81
C ARG A 479 -6.63 -8.93 -26.91
N PHE A 480 -5.69 -8.87 -25.98
CA PHE A 480 -4.56 -9.80 -25.91
C PHE A 480 -5.06 -11.24 -25.71
N GLY A 481 -6.03 -11.44 -24.81
CA GLY A 481 -6.63 -12.74 -24.55
C GLY A 481 -7.40 -13.30 -25.74
N ASP A 482 -8.12 -12.47 -26.49
CA ASP A 482 -8.84 -12.88 -27.70
C ASP A 482 -7.87 -13.36 -28.81
N LYS A 483 -6.66 -12.77 -28.92
CA LYS A 483 -5.62 -13.19 -29.87
C LYS A 483 -4.80 -14.43 -29.39
N THR A 484 -4.59 -14.61 -28.08
CA THR A 484 -3.64 -15.60 -27.54
C THR A 484 -4.29 -16.73 -26.73
N GLY A 485 -5.54 -16.57 -26.32
CA GLY A 485 -6.21 -17.44 -25.34
C GLY A 485 -5.79 -17.17 -23.87
N ILE A 486 -4.89 -16.18 -23.62
CA ILE A 486 -4.32 -15.85 -22.30
C ILE A 486 -4.82 -14.47 -21.85
N TYR A 487 -5.81 -14.41 -20.96
CA TYR A 487 -6.39 -13.17 -20.44
C TYR A 487 -5.62 -12.67 -19.21
N VAL A 488 -4.29 -12.68 -19.28
CA VAL A 488 -3.35 -12.24 -18.25
C VAL A 488 -2.25 -11.43 -18.92
N LEU A 489 -1.81 -10.34 -18.30
CA LEU A 489 -0.59 -9.59 -18.62
C LEU A 489 0.28 -9.46 -17.38
N LEU A 490 1.55 -9.12 -17.52
CA LEU A 490 2.43 -8.72 -16.44
C LEU A 490 2.28 -7.23 -16.19
N ASN A 491 2.19 -6.82 -14.92
CA ASN A 491 2.12 -5.43 -14.48
C ASN A 491 3.21 -5.13 -13.44
N THR A 492 4.02 -4.10 -13.70
CA THR A 492 4.96 -3.56 -12.75
C THR A 492 4.98 -2.03 -12.80
N SER A 493 5.46 -1.38 -11.74
CA SER A 493 5.44 0.06 -11.59
C SER A 493 6.25 0.79 -12.67
N LEU A 494 5.74 1.94 -13.13
CA LEU A 494 6.41 2.84 -14.07
C LEU A 494 7.43 3.70 -13.30
N ASN A 495 8.63 3.16 -13.09
CA ASN A 495 9.77 3.81 -12.48
C ASN A 495 11.06 3.04 -12.80
N LEU A 496 12.20 3.69 -12.69
CA LEU A 496 13.52 3.04 -12.69
C LEU A 496 13.90 2.59 -11.27
N ARG A 497 15.10 2.00 -11.15
CA ARG A 497 15.62 1.55 -9.85
C ARG A 497 15.80 2.74 -8.90
N GLY A 498 15.26 2.62 -7.70
CA GLY A 498 15.40 3.66 -6.68
C GLY A 498 14.36 4.77 -6.75
N ASP A 499 13.66 4.98 -7.89
CA ASP A 499 12.71 6.06 -8.07
C ASP A 499 11.31 5.74 -7.55
N PRO A 500 10.54 6.75 -7.13
CA PRO A 500 9.09 6.66 -6.99
C PRO A 500 8.41 6.35 -8.33
N ILE A 501 7.15 5.92 -8.27
CA ILE A 501 6.31 5.78 -9.47
C ILE A 501 6.21 7.13 -10.19
N ALA A 502 6.24 7.12 -11.52
CA ALA A 502 6.10 8.33 -12.33
C ALA A 502 4.84 9.11 -11.98
N ASN A 503 4.94 10.42 -11.90
CA ASN A 503 3.80 11.30 -11.65
C ASN A 503 3.40 12.08 -12.90
N THR A 504 4.35 12.73 -13.55
CA THR A 504 4.14 13.58 -14.73
C THR A 504 4.48 12.86 -16.03
N ILE A 505 4.14 13.48 -17.15
CA ILE A 505 4.51 12.96 -18.47
C ILE A 505 6.02 13.05 -18.68
N GLU A 506 6.68 14.07 -18.12
CA GLU A 506 8.13 14.25 -18.18
C GLU A 506 8.84 13.09 -17.49
N ASP A 507 8.39 12.70 -16.27
CA ASP A 507 8.89 11.49 -15.59
C ASP A 507 8.77 10.25 -16.48
N THR A 508 7.65 10.13 -17.19
CA THR A 508 7.39 8.99 -18.06
C THR A 508 8.28 8.99 -19.30
N LEU A 509 8.51 10.15 -19.90
CA LEU A 509 9.41 10.31 -21.05
C LEU A 509 10.85 9.98 -20.67
N ASP A 510 11.31 10.39 -19.50
CA ASP A 510 12.62 10.02 -18.97
C ASP A 510 12.75 8.50 -18.83
N ILE A 511 11.75 7.84 -18.26
CA ILE A 511 11.73 6.38 -18.14
C ILE A 511 11.68 5.73 -19.53
N TYR A 512 10.83 6.24 -20.43
CA TYR A 512 10.73 5.73 -21.80
C TYR A 512 12.08 5.77 -22.51
N ASN A 513 12.81 6.88 -22.43
CA ASN A 513 14.11 7.03 -23.08
C ASN A 513 15.17 6.08 -22.53
N ASN A 514 15.07 5.68 -21.26
CA ASN A 514 15.99 4.74 -20.59
C ASN A 514 15.64 3.26 -20.79
N ILE A 515 14.49 2.93 -21.39
CA ILE A 515 14.13 1.54 -21.72
C ILE A 515 14.62 1.21 -23.13
N GLU A 516 15.47 0.19 -23.28
CA GLU A 516 15.96 -0.28 -24.55
C GLU A 516 15.05 -1.34 -25.18
N GLY A 517 15.11 -1.44 -26.52
CA GLY A 517 14.42 -2.44 -27.34
C GLY A 517 12.99 -2.08 -27.67
N HIS A 518 12.21 -3.09 -28.11
CA HIS A 518 10.84 -2.90 -28.61
C HIS A 518 9.92 -2.43 -27.47
N LYS A 519 9.32 -1.25 -27.67
CA LYS A 519 8.47 -0.60 -26.67
C LYS A 519 7.44 0.32 -27.33
N ILE A 520 6.36 0.58 -26.64
CA ILE A 520 5.32 1.52 -27.04
C ILE A 520 4.86 2.33 -25.82
N MET A 521 4.64 3.62 -26.00
CA MET A 521 4.10 4.48 -24.95
C MET A 521 2.65 4.84 -25.26
N VAL A 522 1.83 4.76 -24.23
CA VAL A 522 0.44 5.21 -24.25
C VAL A 522 0.28 6.35 -23.26
N TYR A 523 -0.18 7.48 -23.75
CA TYR A 523 -0.52 8.65 -22.92
C TYR A 523 -2.01 9.00 -23.10
N ASN A 524 -2.78 8.91 -22.03
CA ASN A 524 -4.23 9.14 -22.02
C ASN A 524 -4.95 8.43 -23.17
N GLY A 525 -4.63 7.12 -23.36
CA GLY A 525 -5.23 6.27 -24.35
C GLY A 525 -4.70 6.39 -25.79
N ASN A 526 -3.78 7.31 -26.03
CA ASN A 526 -3.20 7.54 -27.36
C ASN A 526 -1.74 7.07 -27.42
N ILE A 527 -1.34 6.53 -28.56
CA ILE A 527 0.05 6.16 -28.83
C ILE A 527 0.89 7.43 -29.02
N GLN A 528 2.06 7.44 -28.40
CA GLN A 528 3.05 8.50 -28.51
C GLN A 528 4.29 8.02 -29.25
#